data_2d9ac6223951cff51cb62af945233e27
#
_entry.id   2d9ac6223951cff51cb62af945233e27
#
_cell.length_a   1.000
_cell.length_b   1.000
_cell.length_c   1.000
_cell.angle_alpha   90.00
_cell.angle_beta   90.00
_cell.angle_gamma   90.00
#
_symmetry.space_group_name_H-M   'P 1'
#
loop_
_entity.id
_entity.type
_entity.pdbx_description
1 polymer ?
#
loop_
_entity_poly.entity_id
_entity_poly.type
_entity_poly.pdbx_seq_one_letter_code
_entity_poly.pdbx_strand_id
1 'polypeptide(L)'
;IMALWLGLMKIGERAGMIDAFARGVNPVFRHLFPGVPRGHPAQGAMTMNLSANLLGLDNAATPLGLKAMQELQSLNDRPDTATNAQIMFLVLNTAGLTLIPTSVIAIRQTIAVKQGLVGFNAADIFLPTLIVTACGLLAALLAVAAVQRIALWRASLLLPLAGFTTLVGLLVVWLNQLPPDQAAR
;
A
#
# COMPACT_ATOMS: atom_id res chain seq x y z
N ILE A 1 6.63 20.44 -2.61
CA ILE A 1 5.72 19.40 -2.07
C ILE A 1 6.52 18.13 -1.74
N MET A 2 7.31 17.54 -2.66
CA MET A 2 8.12 16.34 -2.41
C MET A 2 9.06 16.49 -1.19
N ALA A 3 9.81 17.59 -1.10
CA ALA A 3 10.75 17.84 0.00
C ALA A 3 10.03 17.91 1.36
N LEU A 4 8.82 18.49 1.41
CA LEU A 4 7.99 18.53 2.61
C LEU A 4 7.60 17.13 3.08
N TRP A 5 7.10 16.28 2.15
CA TRP A 5 6.71 14.91 2.46
C TRP A 5 7.89 14.04 2.86
N LEU A 6 9.03 14.15 2.18
CA LEU A 6 10.25 13.45 2.58
C LEU A 6 10.73 13.89 3.96
N GLY A 7 10.61 15.20 4.28
CA GLY A 7 10.92 15.73 5.61
C GLY A 7 10.00 15.17 6.69
N LEU A 8 8.68 15.16 6.45
CA LEU A 8 7.69 14.59 7.39
C LEU A 8 7.90 13.08 7.60
N MET A 9 8.17 12.34 6.51
CA MET A 9 8.50 10.92 6.60
C MET A 9 9.79 10.68 7.41
N LYS A 10 10.80 11.56 7.26
CA LYS A 10 12.05 11.48 8.04
C LYS A 10 11.83 11.79 9.52
N ILE A 11 10.92 12.71 9.84
CA ILE A 11 10.51 12.98 11.22
C ILE A 11 9.77 11.76 11.79
N GLY A 12 8.85 11.17 11.05
CA GLY A 12 8.13 9.96 11.44
C GLY A 12 9.07 8.76 11.68
N GLU A 13 10.11 8.61 10.83
CA GLU A 13 11.17 7.62 11.01
C GLU A 13 11.90 7.83 12.35
N ARG A 14 12.34 9.05 12.62
CA ARG A 14 13.03 9.40 13.88
C ARG A 14 12.14 9.30 15.12
N ALA A 15 10.84 9.53 14.96
CA ALA A 15 9.85 9.37 16.02
C ALA A 15 9.49 7.89 16.32
N GLY A 16 10.08 6.92 15.59
CA GLY A 16 9.81 5.49 15.78
C GLY A 16 8.46 5.02 15.23
N MET A 17 7.73 5.87 14.48
CA MET A 17 6.46 5.49 13.85
C MET A 17 6.64 4.34 12.87
N ILE A 18 7.75 4.36 12.12
CA ILE A 18 8.07 3.31 11.14
C ILE A 18 8.34 1.99 11.84
N ASP A 19 9.05 2.02 12.97
CA ASP A 19 9.32 0.82 13.78
C ASP A 19 8.03 0.25 14.39
N ALA A 20 7.12 1.10 14.83
CA ALA A 20 5.80 0.68 15.32
C ALA A 20 4.98 0.02 14.21
N PHE A 21 4.92 0.63 13.03
CA PHE A 21 4.24 0.07 11.86
C PHE A 21 4.93 -1.22 11.39
N ALA A 22 6.26 -1.25 11.31
CA ALA A 22 7.03 -2.42 10.94
C ALA A 22 6.79 -3.60 11.89
N ARG A 23 6.64 -3.38 13.19
CA ARG A 23 6.28 -4.44 14.15
C ARG A 23 4.92 -5.05 13.85
N GLY A 24 3.92 -4.25 13.50
CA GLY A 24 2.58 -4.72 13.14
C GLY A 24 2.55 -5.51 11.83
N VAL A 25 3.35 -5.09 10.85
CA VAL A 25 3.39 -5.70 9.51
C VAL A 25 4.41 -6.85 9.41
N ASN A 26 5.33 -6.95 10.36
CA ASN A 26 6.44 -7.91 10.37
C ASN A 26 6.02 -9.38 10.16
N PRO A 27 4.93 -9.92 10.77
CA PRO A 27 4.51 -11.30 10.51
C PRO A 27 4.12 -11.53 9.03
N VAL A 28 3.49 -10.56 8.38
CA VAL A 28 3.15 -10.61 6.95
C VAL A 28 4.41 -10.48 6.10
N PHE A 29 5.28 -9.53 6.44
CA PHE A 29 6.54 -9.28 5.74
C PHE A 29 7.43 -10.52 5.66
N ARG A 30 7.56 -11.27 6.76
CA ARG A 30 8.37 -12.51 6.80
C ARG A 30 7.90 -13.58 5.84
N HIS A 31 6.59 -13.64 5.58
CA HIS A 31 6.03 -14.63 4.66
C HIS A 31 6.12 -14.19 3.21
N LEU A 32 5.99 -12.89 2.97
CA LEU A 32 6.10 -12.34 1.62
C LEU A 32 7.57 -12.21 1.15
N PHE A 33 8.49 -11.97 2.11
CA PHE A 33 9.90 -11.72 1.82
C PHE A 33 10.83 -12.65 2.62
N PRO A 34 10.75 -13.98 2.42
CA PRO A 34 11.56 -14.93 3.20
C PRO A 34 13.06 -14.78 2.93
N GLY A 35 13.45 -14.24 1.78
CA GLY A 35 14.86 -14.01 1.40
C GLY A 35 15.47 -12.74 1.99
N VAL A 36 14.72 -11.89 2.75
CA VAL A 36 15.26 -10.67 3.34
C VAL A 36 15.61 -10.91 4.80
N PRO A 37 16.92 -10.79 5.19
CA PRO A 37 17.36 -11.00 6.57
C PRO A 37 16.74 -10.00 7.54
N ARG A 38 16.57 -10.41 8.80
CA ARG A 38 16.05 -9.55 9.86
C ARG A 38 17.02 -8.39 10.14
N GLY A 39 16.49 -7.19 10.24
CA GLY A 39 17.28 -6.00 10.53
C GLY A 39 18.04 -5.44 9.32
N HIS A 40 17.88 -6.02 8.13
CA HIS A 40 18.48 -5.48 6.93
C HIS A 40 17.82 -4.14 6.54
N PRO A 41 18.58 -3.13 6.06
CA PRO A 41 18.05 -1.81 5.66
C PRO A 41 16.90 -1.88 4.65
N ALA A 42 16.88 -2.92 3.79
CA ALA A 42 15.80 -3.17 2.86
C ALA A 42 14.42 -3.22 3.54
N GLN A 43 14.30 -3.81 4.74
CA GLN A 43 13.02 -3.90 5.45
C GLN A 43 12.47 -2.51 5.78
N GLY A 44 13.29 -1.62 6.29
CA GLY A 44 12.91 -0.24 6.61
C GLY A 44 12.49 0.53 5.35
N ALA A 45 13.31 0.46 4.28
CA ALA A 45 13.04 1.14 3.02
C ALA A 45 11.74 0.64 2.35
N MET A 46 11.50 -0.67 2.33
CA MET A 46 10.27 -1.28 1.82
C MET A 46 9.04 -0.87 2.64
N THR A 47 9.16 -0.87 3.98
CA THR A 47 8.08 -0.46 4.88
C THR A 47 7.70 1.00 4.65
N MET A 48 8.69 1.89 4.51
CA MET A 48 8.45 3.31 4.21
C MET A 48 7.74 3.50 2.87
N ASN A 49 8.20 2.80 1.84
CA ASN A 49 7.57 2.86 0.52
C ASN A 49 6.12 2.36 0.57
N LEU A 50 5.86 1.19 1.17
CA LEU A 50 4.50 0.65 1.29
C LEU A 50 3.59 1.56 2.11
N SER A 51 4.10 2.19 3.18
CA SER A 51 3.35 3.17 3.97
C SER A 51 2.98 4.40 3.13
N ALA A 52 3.88 4.91 2.30
CA ALA A 52 3.61 6.02 1.41
C ALA A 52 2.52 5.67 0.38
N ASN A 53 2.56 4.47 -0.19
CA ASN A 53 1.53 3.97 -1.10
C ASN A 53 0.17 3.85 -0.42
N LEU A 54 0.10 3.28 0.79
CA LEU A 54 -1.14 3.16 1.56
C LEU A 54 -1.79 4.52 1.84
N LEU A 55 -0.98 5.55 2.05
CA LEU A 55 -1.44 6.92 2.27
C LEU A 55 -1.72 7.70 0.98
N GLY A 56 -1.53 7.08 -0.20
CA GLY A 56 -1.71 7.72 -1.50
C GLY A 56 -0.72 8.86 -1.75
N LEU A 57 0.50 8.75 -1.21
CA LEU A 57 1.57 9.74 -1.37
C LEU A 57 2.50 9.34 -2.53
N ASP A 58 1.95 9.26 -3.74
CA ASP A 58 2.63 8.74 -4.94
C ASP A 58 3.99 9.38 -5.19
N ASN A 59 4.08 10.71 -4.98
CA ASN A 59 5.32 11.47 -5.15
C ASN A 59 6.42 11.10 -4.15
N ALA A 60 6.06 10.65 -2.94
CA ALA A 60 7.01 10.20 -1.93
C ALA A 60 7.34 8.71 -2.07
N ALA A 61 6.39 7.92 -2.57
CA ALA A 61 6.55 6.49 -2.76
C ALA A 61 7.67 6.16 -3.76
N THR A 62 7.78 6.89 -4.88
CA THR A 62 8.75 6.62 -5.94
C THR A 62 10.21 6.62 -5.45
N PRO A 63 10.75 7.67 -4.80
CA PRO A 63 12.14 7.65 -4.33
C PRO A 63 12.36 6.62 -3.22
N LEU A 64 11.37 6.36 -2.38
CA LEU A 64 11.43 5.31 -1.35
C LEU A 64 11.47 3.92 -1.97
N GLY A 65 10.70 3.69 -3.04
CA GLY A 65 10.70 2.44 -3.80
C GLY A 65 12.04 2.17 -4.48
N LEU A 66 12.65 3.20 -5.09
CA LEU A 66 13.98 3.08 -5.67
C LEU A 66 15.03 2.72 -4.62
N LYS A 67 14.99 3.38 -3.45
CA LYS A 67 15.87 3.04 -2.33
C LYS A 67 15.66 1.60 -1.87
N ALA A 68 14.41 1.17 -1.70
CA ALA A 68 14.11 -0.21 -1.31
C ALA A 68 14.65 -1.24 -2.33
N MET A 69 14.52 -0.93 -3.63
CA MET A 69 15.06 -1.80 -4.69
C MET A 69 16.59 -1.85 -4.67
N GLN A 70 17.27 -0.73 -4.40
CA GLN A 70 18.74 -0.70 -4.23
C GLN A 70 19.19 -1.58 -3.05
N GLU A 71 18.49 -1.48 -1.92
CA GLU A 71 18.78 -2.31 -0.74
C GLU A 71 18.48 -3.80 -1.00
N LEU A 72 17.45 -4.12 -1.77
CA LEU A 72 17.17 -5.51 -2.20
C LEU A 72 18.22 -6.02 -3.19
N GLN A 73 18.75 -5.14 -4.05
CA GLN A 73 19.81 -5.51 -4.99
C GLN A 73 21.12 -5.86 -4.27
N SER A 74 21.40 -5.27 -3.11
CA SER A 74 22.59 -5.63 -2.31
C SER A 74 22.53 -7.09 -1.77
N LEU A 75 21.35 -7.68 -1.73
CA LEU A 75 21.12 -9.10 -1.35
C LEU A 75 21.08 -10.05 -2.55
N ASN A 76 21.30 -9.53 -3.76
CA ASN A 76 21.17 -10.29 -4.98
C ASN A 76 22.52 -10.80 -5.45
N ASP A 77 22.71 -12.12 -5.42
CA ASP A 77 23.93 -12.80 -5.90
C ASP A 77 24.04 -12.81 -7.44
N ARG A 78 22.95 -12.53 -8.16
CA ARG A 78 22.90 -12.57 -9.63
C ARG A 78 22.35 -11.23 -10.17
N PRO A 79 23.21 -10.26 -10.48
CA PRO A 79 22.81 -8.90 -10.86
C PRO A 79 21.89 -8.85 -12.09
N ASP A 80 21.97 -9.83 -12.98
CA ASP A 80 21.18 -9.90 -14.22
C ASP A 80 19.81 -10.57 -14.05
N THR A 81 19.47 -11.04 -12.85
CA THR A 81 18.23 -11.78 -12.59
C THR A 81 17.56 -11.23 -11.32
N ALA A 82 16.32 -10.82 -11.43
CA ALA A 82 15.57 -10.33 -10.27
C ALA A 82 15.30 -11.46 -9.25
N THR A 83 15.52 -11.17 -7.98
CA THR A 83 15.19 -12.10 -6.89
C THR A 83 13.68 -12.18 -6.65
N ASN A 84 13.22 -13.24 -6.00
CA ASN A 84 11.81 -13.37 -5.61
C ASN A 84 11.33 -12.20 -4.74
N ALA A 85 12.20 -11.67 -3.87
CA ALA A 85 11.90 -10.50 -3.06
C ALA A 85 11.71 -9.24 -3.90
N GLN A 86 12.55 -9.00 -4.90
CA GLN A 86 12.41 -7.87 -5.81
C GLN A 86 11.13 -7.96 -6.64
N ILE A 87 10.82 -9.15 -7.17
CA ILE A 87 9.58 -9.40 -7.94
C ILE A 87 8.36 -9.16 -7.06
N MET A 88 8.32 -9.72 -5.85
CA MET A 88 7.22 -9.53 -4.91
C MET A 88 7.04 -8.06 -4.55
N PHE A 89 8.14 -7.35 -4.25
CA PHE A 89 8.10 -5.93 -3.93
C PHE A 89 7.58 -5.08 -5.09
N LEU A 90 8.03 -5.36 -6.32
CA LEU A 90 7.54 -4.69 -7.53
C LEU A 90 6.04 -4.92 -7.74
N VAL A 91 5.58 -6.15 -7.55
CA VAL A 91 4.15 -6.50 -7.71
C VAL A 91 3.29 -5.80 -6.66
N LEU A 92 3.73 -5.76 -5.39
CA LEU A 92 3.03 -5.02 -4.34
C LEU A 92 2.92 -3.53 -4.64
N ASN A 93 3.98 -2.93 -5.21
CA ASN A 93 3.96 -1.52 -5.63
C ASN A 93 3.03 -1.28 -6.83
N THR A 94 3.06 -2.18 -7.83
CA THR A 94 2.21 -2.07 -9.03
C THR A 94 0.73 -2.28 -8.70
N ALA A 95 0.41 -3.21 -7.81
CA ALA A 95 -0.95 -3.48 -7.35
C ALA A 95 -1.46 -2.43 -6.36
N GLY A 96 -0.58 -1.66 -5.77
CA GLY A 96 -0.73 -0.50 -4.90
C GLY A 96 -2.05 -0.39 -4.13
N LEU A 97 -2.15 -1.03 -2.94
CA LEU A 97 -3.29 -0.79 -2.07
C LEU A 97 -3.27 0.67 -1.58
N THR A 98 -4.31 1.43 -1.90
CA THR A 98 -4.46 2.81 -1.46
C THR A 98 -5.60 2.89 -0.45
N LEU A 99 -5.27 3.13 0.83
CA LEU A 99 -6.27 3.31 1.88
C LEU A 99 -6.90 4.70 1.80
N ILE A 100 -6.07 5.72 1.55
CA ILE A 100 -6.54 7.11 1.44
C ILE A 100 -6.03 7.69 0.13
N PRO A 101 -6.86 7.84 -0.91
CA PRO A 101 -6.44 8.34 -2.22
C PRO A 101 -6.28 9.88 -2.20
N THR A 102 -5.37 10.39 -1.35
CA THR A 102 -5.18 11.82 -1.12
C THR A 102 -4.89 12.61 -2.38
N SER A 103 -4.01 12.09 -3.24
CA SER A 103 -3.64 12.72 -4.51
C SER A 103 -4.84 12.83 -5.46
N VAL A 104 -5.63 11.75 -5.56
CA VAL A 104 -6.82 11.71 -6.44
C VAL A 104 -7.91 12.66 -5.93
N ILE A 105 -8.18 12.67 -4.62
CA ILE A 105 -9.16 13.59 -4.00
C ILE A 105 -8.75 15.04 -4.24
N ALA A 106 -7.47 15.39 -4.06
CA ALA A 106 -6.97 16.74 -4.28
C ALA A 106 -7.11 17.19 -5.73
N ILE A 107 -6.81 16.32 -6.71
CA ILE A 107 -6.97 16.60 -8.15
C ILE A 107 -8.46 16.80 -8.48
N ARG A 108 -9.33 15.90 -8.03
CA ARG A 108 -10.78 15.99 -8.25
C ARG A 108 -11.34 17.29 -7.69
N GLN A 109 -10.96 17.67 -6.47
CA GLN A 109 -11.38 18.94 -5.85
C GLN A 109 -10.90 20.14 -6.67
N THR A 110 -9.66 20.13 -7.13
CA THR A 110 -9.10 21.21 -7.95
C THR A 110 -9.85 21.38 -9.26
N ILE A 111 -10.21 20.27 -9.91
CA ILE A 111 -10.98 20.30 -11.17
C ILE A 111 -12.40 20.80 -10.92
N ALA A 112 -13.07 20.32 -9.85
CA ALA A 112 -14.41 20.74 -9.50
C ALA A 112 -14.49 22.25 -9.23
N VAL A 113 -13.52 22.81 -8.50
CA VAL A 113 -13.44 24.27 -8.26
C VAL A 113 -13.24 25.03 -9.58
N LYS A 114 -12.36 24.56 -10.48
CA LYS A 114 -12.13 25.21 -11.77
C LYS A 114 -13.36 25.18 -12.70
N GLN A 115 -14.19 24.15 -12.59
CA GLN A 115 -15.41 23.98 -13.37
C GLN A 115 -16.65 24.59 -12.71
N GLY A 116 -16.52 25.17 -11.52
CA GLY A 116 -17.63 25.77 -10.80
C GLY A 116 -18.71 24.80 -10.35
N LEU A 117 -18.34 23.51 -10.14
CA LEU A 117 -19.27 22.47 -9.73
C LEU A 117 -19.69 22.67 -8.27
N VAL A 118 -20.94 23.08 -8.04
CA VAL A 118 -21.51 23.27 -6.70
C VAL A 118 -22.04 21.92 -6.20
N GLY A 119 -21.71 21.59 -4.93
CA GLY A 119 -22.18 20.34 -4.31
C GLY A 119 -21.39 19.09 -4.69
N PHE A 120 -20.28 19.23 -5.44
CA PHE A 120 -19.43 18.11 -5.79
C PHE A 120 -18.60 17.65 -4.58
N ASN A 121 -18.69 16.36 -4.24
CA ASN A 121 -17.88 15.76 -3.19
C ASN A 121 -16.70 14.98 -3.80
N ALA A 122 -15.49 15.52 -3.66
CA ALA A 122 -14.30 14.86 -4.22
C ALA A 122 -13.96 13.54 -3.52
N ALA A 123 -14.46 13.32 -2.31
CA ALA A 123 -14.18 12.13 -1.51
C ALA A 123 -15.01 10.90 -1.92
N ASP A 124 -16.03 11.04 -2.76
CA ASP A 124 -16.88 9.92 -3.21
C ASP A 124 -16.09 8.80 -3.90
N ILE A 125 -14.90 9.13 -4.41
CA ILE A 125 -13.98 8.17 -5.02
C ILE A 125 -13.30 7.23 -4.01
N PHE A 126 -13.38 7.53 -2.70
CA PHE A 126 -12.69 6.80 -1.65
C PHE A 126 -13.02 5.31 -1.67
N LEU A 127 -14.32 4.98 -1.56
CA LEU A 127 -14.76 3.59 -1.49
C LEU A 127 -14.52 2.80 -2.77
N PRO A 128 -14.87 3.30 -3.97
CA PRO A 128 -14.51 2.62 -5.23
C PRO A 128 -13.02 2.37 -5.36
N THR A 129 -12.16 3.34 -5.01
CA THR A 129 -10.71 3.18 -5.07
C THR A 129 -10.24 2.10 -4.11
N LEU A 130 -10.73 2.09 -2.88
CA LEU A 130 -10.37 1.09 -1.87
C LEU A 130 -10.72 -0.33 -2.35
N ILE A 131 -11.92 -0.53 -2.89
CA ILE A 131 -12.38 -1.83 -3.37
C ILE A 131 -11.53 -2.30 -4.56
N VAL A 132 -11.34 -1.44 -5.56
CA VAL A 132 -10.59 -1.80 -6.78
C VAL A 132 -9.14 -2.10 -6.46
N THR A 133 -8.47 -1.27 -5.64
CA THR A 133 -7.08 -1.50 -5.26
C THR A 133 -6.91 -2.74 -4.37
N ALA A 134 -7.88 -3.03 -3.51
CA ALA A 134 -7.90 -4.26 -2.72
C ALA A 134 -8.03 -5.50 -3.61
N CYS A 135 -8.96 -5.51 -4.56
CA CYS A 135 -9.12 -6.61 -5.52
C CYS A 135 -7.85 -6.79 -6.38
N GLY A 136 -7.26 -5.68 -6.84
CA GLY A 136 -6.01 -5.70 -7.60
C GLY A 136 -4.85 -6.30 -6.80
N LEU A 137 -4.71 -5.90 -5.53
CA LEU A 137 -3.70 -6.46 -4.63
C LEU A 137 -3.90 -7.95 -4.40
N LEU A 138 -5.14 -8.40 -4.17
CA LEU A 138 -5.47 -9.81 -3.99
C LEU A 138 -5.09 -10.64 -5.22
N ALA A 139 -5.49 -10.19 -6.41
CA ALA A 139 -5.18 -10.86 -7.66
C ALA A 139 -3.66 -10.94 -7.89
N ALA A 140 -2.94 -9.85 -7.64
CA ALA A 140 -1.49 -9.77 -7.78
C ALA A 140 -0.76 -10.69 -6.80
N LEU A 141 -1.18 -10.71 -5.53
CA LEU A 141 -0.62 -11.61 -4.51
C LEU A 141 -0.85 -13.08 -4.87
N LEU A 142 -2.05 -13.44 -5.32
CA LEU A 142 -2.38 -14.80 -5.75
C LEU A 142 -1.50 -15.21 -6.94
N ALA A 143 -1.36 -14.35 -7.95
CA ALA A 143 -0.53 -14.62 -9.12
C ALA A 143 0.94 -14.85 -8.76
N VAL A 144 1.55 -13.95 -7.95
CA VAL A 144 2.95 -14.08 -7.55
C VAL A 144 3.15 -15.28 -6.62
N ALA A 145 2.24 -15.53 -5.70
CA ALA A 145 2.34 -16.67 -4.81
C ALA A 145 2.25 -18.00 -5.55
N ALA A 146 1.43 -18.10 -6.60
CA ALA A 146 1.35 -19.26 -7.46
C ALA A 146 2.68 -19.49 -8.20
N VAL A 147 3.29 -18.44 -8.76
CA VAL A 147 4.56 -18.51 -9.49
C VAL A 147 5.73 -18.82 -8.55
N GLN A 148 5.81 -18.14 -7.41
CA GLN A 148 6.90 -18.31 -6.42
C GLN A 148 6.67 -19.50 -5.48
N ARG A 149 5.56 -20.23 -5.61
CA ARG A 149 5.18 -21.37 -4.74
C ARG A 149 5.17 -20.99 -3.24
N ILE A 150 4.77 -19.76 -2.94
CA ILE A 150 4.62 -19.31 -1.56
C ILE A 150 3.35 -19.96 -0.99
N ALA A 151 3.48 -20.62 0.16
CA ALA A 151 2.33 -21.23 0.84
C ALA A 151 1.42 -20.15 1.43
N LEU A 152 0.44 -19.66 0.66
CA LEU A 152 -0.57 -18.69 1.10
C LEU A 152 -1.49 -19.23 2.19
N TRP A 153 -1.56 -20.57 2.35
CA TRP A 153 -2.41 -21.27 3.32
C TRP A 153 -1.95 -21.13 4.77
N ARG A 154 -0.88 -20.38 5.04
CA ARG A 154 -0.47 -20.12 6.42
C ARG A 154 -1.39 -19.07 7.06
N ALA A 155 -1.85 -19.36 8.27
CA ALA A 155 -2.76 -18.49 9.05
C ALA A 155 -2.26 -17.03 9.17
N SER A 156 -0.95 -16.82 9.18
CA SER A 156 -0.32 -15.50 9.25
C SER A 156 -0.55 -14.62 8.01
N LEU A 157 -0.93 -15.20 6.86
CA LEU A 157 -1.32 -14.47 5.64
C LEU A 157 -2.84 -14.48 5.46
N LEU A 158 -3.47 -15.61 5.75
CA LEU A 158 -4.93 -15.76 5.60
C LEU A 158 -5.70 -14.87 6.58
N LEU A 159 -5.25 -14.76 7.83
CA LEU A 159 -5.96 -13.97 8.85
C LEU A 159 -6.00 -12.47 8.51
N PRO A 160 -4.88 -11.78 8.21
CA PRO A 160 -4.96 -10.36 7.83
C PRO A 160 -5.69 -10.16 6.49
N LEU A 161 -5.56 -11.09 5.54
CA LEU A 161 -6.24 -11.01 4.25
C LEU A 161 -7.76 -11.20 4.41
N ALA A 162 -8.18 -12.22 5.16
CA ALA A 162 -9.58 -12.47 5.48
C ALA A 162 -10.17 -11.33 6.32
N GLY A 163 -9.42 -10.83 7.32
CA GLY A 163 -9.83 -9.68 8.12
C GLY A 163 -10.03 -8.42 7.28
N PHE A 164 -9.13 -8.16 6.34
CA PHE A 164 -9.25 -7.02 5.44
C PHE A 164 -10.44 -7.18 4.47
N THR A 165 -10.61 -8.34 3.85
CA THR A 165 -11.74 -8.59 2.93
C THR A 165 -13.08 -8.55 3.64
N THR A 166 -13.17 -9.07 4.87
CA THR A 166 -14.39 -8.98 5.69
C THR A 166 -14.68 -7.55 6.11
N LEU A 167 -13.66 -6.78 6.51
CA LEU A 167 -13.81 -5.36 6.85
C LEU A 167 -14.34 -4.55 5.66
N VAL A 168 -13.74 -4.73 4.48
CA VAL A 168 -14.19 -4.05 3.25
C VAL A 168 -15.59 -4.48 2.88
N GLY A 169 -15.92 -5.77 2.98
CA GLY A 169 -17.26 -6.30 2.73
C GLY A 169 -18.31 -5.71 3.68
N LEU A 170 -18.02 -5.66 4.99
CA LEU A 170 -18.90 -5.06 5.98
C LEU A 170 -19.08 -3.55 5.73
N LEU A 171 -18.01 -2.84 5.37
CA LEU A 171 -18.08 -1.42 5.03
C LEU A 171 -18.98 -1.17 3.82
N VAL A 172 -18.86 -2.00 2.77
CA VAL A 172 -19.72 -1.91 1.58
C VAL A 172 -21.19 -2.16 1.93
N VAL A 173 -21.46 -3.22 2.71
CA VAL A 173 -22.83 -3.54 3.15
C VAL A 173 -23.41 -2.40 4.01
N TRP A 174 -22.62 -1.88 4.94
CA TRP A 174 -23.03 -0.77 5.80
C TRP A 174 -23.34 0.50 5.00
N LEU A 175 -22.51 0.85 4.02
CA LEU A 175 -22.74 2.01 3.15
C LEU A 175 -23.95 1.84 2.25
N ASN A 176 -24.24 0.63 1.76
CA ASN A 176 -25.44 0.36 0.97
C ASN A 176 -26.74 0.42 1.82
N GLN A 177 -26.64 0.35 3.14
CA GLN A 177 -27.79 0.49 4.05
C GLN A 177 -28.05 1.94 4.45
N LEU A 178 -27.11 2.87 4.18
CA LEU A 178 -27.32 4.28 4.46
C LEU A 178 -28.31 4.87 3.44
N PRO A 179 -29.27 5.70 3.91
CA PRO A 179 -30.15 6.44 3.01
C PRO A 179 -29.32 7.35 2.08
N PRO A 180 -29.73 7.53 0.82
CA PRO A 180 -28.93 8.23 -0.19
C PRO A 180 -28.59 9.67 0.17
N ASP A 181 -29.35 10.29 1.06
CA ASP A 181 -29.12 11.64 1.62
C ASP A 181 -28.01 11.67 2.69
N GLN A 182 -27.68 10.54 3.31
CA GLN A 182 -26.60 10.42 4.29
C GLN A 182 -25.31 9.85 3.69
N ALA A 183 -25.40 9.12 2.60
CA ALA A 183 -24.24 8.59 1.88
C ALA A 183 -23.48 9.69 1.11
N ALA A 184 -24.10 10.85 0.88
CA ALA A 184 -23.53 11.99 0.15
C ALA A 184 -22.97 13.10 1.08
N ARG A 185 -23.03 12.94 2.40
CA ARG A 185 -22.43 13.83 3.39
C ARG A 185 -21.14 13.25 3.95
#